data_060e193aadb5738b2344f857aa513a20
#
_entry.id   060e193aadb5738b2344f857aa513a20
#
_cell.length_a   1.000
_cell.length_b   1.000
_cell.length_c   1.000
_cell.angle_alpha   90.00
_cell.angle_beta   90.00
_cell.angle_gamma   90.00
#
_symmetry.space_group_name_H-M   'P 1'
#
loop_
_entity.id
_entity.type
_entity.pdbx_description
1 polymer ?
#
loop_
_entity_poly.entity_id
_entity_poly.type
_entity_poly.pdbx_seq_one_letter_code
_entity_poly.pdbx_strand_id
1 'polypeptide(L)'
;RLGRGTGSGLGKTSGKGHKGQWARSGGGVRPGFEGGTMPLTRRLPKRGFYNKFQKTYAVVNLSVFERFEDNAVVTPELLLDMGLVNNKSNAGLKVLGGGQLSKPLTVHAHKFSVSAKEAIEKAGGKAEVIE
;
A
#
# COMPACT_ATOMS: atom_id res chain seq x y z
N ARG A 1 -15.56 18.09 26.84
CA ARG A 1 -16.90 17.51 26.87
C ARG A 1 -17.90 18.46 26.19
N LEU A 2 -18.71 17.93 25.27
CA LEU A 2 -19.69 18.72 24.55
C LEU A 2 -20.85 19.22 25.44
N GLY A 3 -21.44 20.38 25.10
CA GLY A 3 -22.61 20.92 25.79
C GLY A 3 -22.33 21.44 27.19
N ARG A 4 -21.14 21.97 27.47
CA ARG A 4 -20.75 22.51 28.77
C ARG A 4 -20.25 23.95 28.67
N GLY A 5 -21.21 24.89 28.71
CA GLY A 5 -20.96 26.31 28.69
C GLY A 5 -20.72 26.93 27.31
N THR A 6 -21.19 28.17 27.15
CA THR A 6 -21.07 28.93 25.89
C THR A 6 -19.63 29.32 25.58
N GLY A 7 -18.82 29.61 26.62
CA GLY A 7 -17.41 29.98 26.45
C GLY A 7 -16.52 28.91 25.84
N SER A 8 -16.96 27.64 25.87
CA SER A 8 -16.22 26.54 25.23
C SER A 8 -16.38 26.49 23.70
N GLY A 9 -17.28 27.28 23.12
CA GLY A 9 -17.68 27.18 21.71
C GLY A 9 -18.53 25.95 21.35
N LEU A 10 -18.66 25.00 22.27
CA LEU A 10 -19.39 23.74 22.11
C LEU A 10 -20.62 23.64 23.04
N GLY A 11 -21.07 24.77 23.57
CA GLY A 11 -22.28 24.90 24.37
C GLY A 11 -23.54 24.65 23.56
N LYS A 12 -24.68 25.13 24.01
CA LYS A 12 -26.02 25.10 23.40
C LYS A 12 -26.32 23.90 22.47
N THR A 13 -25.74 23.86 21.28
CA THR A 13 -26.02 22.84 20.25
C THR A 13 -25.03 21.67 20.20
N SER A 14 -23.97 21.72 20.98
CA SER A 14 -22.93 20.66 21.06
C SER A 14 -22.33 20.26 19.70
N GLY A 15 -22.22 21.22 18.77
CA GLY A 15 -21.73 20.97 17.40
C GLY A 15 -22.73 20.31 16.46
N LYS A 16 -23.98 20.03 16.90
CA LYS A 16 -25.00 19.38 16.09
C LYS A 16 -25.84 20.34 15.22
N GLY A 17 -25.70 21.63 15.44
CA GLY A 17 -26.51 22.66 14.78
C GLY A 17 -27.94 22.71 15.29
N HIS A 18 -28.81 23.38 14.51
CA HIS A 18 -30.24 23.53 14.83
C HIS A 18 -31.07 22.53 14.04
N LYS A 19 -32.03 21.84 14.70
CA LYS A 19 -32.98 20.91 14.05
C LYS A 19 -32.28 19.86 13.14
N GLY A 20 -33.07 19.03 12.50
CA GLY A 20 -32.61 18.01 11.57
C GLY A 20 -32.42 16.62 12.23
N GLN A 21 -32.40 15.60 11.40
CA GLN A 21 -32.31 14.21 11.81
C GLN A 21 -31.02 13.89 12.56
N TRP A 22 -29.90 14.47 12.15
CA TRP A 22 -28.59 14.26 12.76
C TRP A 22 -28.41 14.90 14.14
N ALA A 23 -29.25 15.87 14.47
CA ALA A 23 -29.22 16.55 15.76
C ALA A 23 -29.91 15.77 16.89
N ARG A 24 -30.69 14.72 16.58
CA ARG A 24 -31.45 13.91 17.54
C ARG A 24 -30.59 12.80 18.14
N SER A 25 -30.99 12.26 19.29
CA SER A 25 -30.38 11.06 19.85
C SER A 25 -30.62 9.87 18.93
N GLY A 26 -29.60 9.09 18.62
CA GLY A 26 -29.69 8.00 17.66
C GLY A 26 -30.00 8.43 16.22
N GLY A 27 -30.03 9.75 15.94
CA GLY A 27 -30.28 10.27 14.61
C GLY A 27 -29.17 9.92 13.63
N GLY A 28 -29.53 9.86 12.37
CA GLY A 28 -28.63 9.55 11.27
C GLY A 28 -29.25 8.55 10.31
N VAL A 29 -28.64 8.42 9.17
CA VAL A 29 -28.99 7.42 8.16
C VAL A 29 -27.88 6.38 8.07
N ARG A 30 -28.20 5.19 7.59
CA ARG A 30 -27.22 4.14 7.36
C ARG A 30 -26.13 4.60 6.37
N PRO A 31 -24.88 4.11 6.48
CA PRO A 31 -23.82 4.39 5.51
C PRO A 31 -24.26 4.04 4.08
N GLY A 32 -23.96 4.94 3.13
CA GLY A 32 -24.32 4.75 1.73
C GLY A 32 -25.78 5.03 1.37
N PHE A 33 -26.61 5.59 2.31
CA PHE A 33 -27.97 6.01 1.98
C PHE A 33 -27.95 7.34 1.22
N GLU A 34 -28.62 7.38 0.07
CA GLU A 34 -28.65 8.52 -0.85
C GLU A 34 -30.09 9.06 -1.02
N GLY A 35 -30.77 9.34 0.09
CA GLY A 35 -32.08 10.00 0.09
C GLY A 35 -33.21 9.21 -0.62
N GLY A 36 -33.11 7.90 -0.73
CA GLY A 36 -34.09 7.04 -1.42
C GLY A 36 -33.73 6.68 -2.85
N THR A 37 -32.73 7.32 -3.46
CA THR A 37 -32.19 6.89 -4.75
C THR A 37 -31.34 5.61 -4.60
N MET A 38 -31.13 4.89 -5.70
CA MET A 38 -30.30 3.69 -5.68
C MET A 38 -28.87 4.05 -5.28
N PRO A 39 -28.30 3.43 -4.22
CA PRO A 39 -26.94 3.70 -3.79
C PRO A 39 -25.91 3.48 -4.90
N LEU A 40 -24.81 4.25 -4.90
CA LEU A 40 -23.76 4.19 -5.91
C LEU A 40 -23.20 2.78 -6.11
N THR A 41 -23.01 2.04 -5.03
CA THR A 41 -22.53 0.65 -5.07
C THR A 41 -23.42 -0.30 -5.87
N ARG A 42 -24.72 -0.01 -5.95
CA ARG A 42 -25.69 -0.80 -6.75
C ARG A 42 -25.85 -0.27 -8.17
N ARG A 43 -25.53 1.00 -8.42
CA ARG A 43 -25.52 1.60 -9.76
C ARG A 43 -24.31 1.16 -10.60
N LEU A 44 -23.18 0.93 -9.95
CA LEU A 44 -21.96 0.50 -10.63
C LEU A 44 -22.10 -0.97 -11.11
N PRO A 45 -21.83 -1.25 -12.40
CA PRO A 45 -21.86 -2.61 -12.90
C PRO A 45 -20.75 -3.45 -12.24
N LYS A 46 -21.10 -4.65 -11.82
CA LYS A 46 -20.13 -5.64 -11.32
C LYS A 46 -19.28 -6.13 -12.48
N ARG A 47 -17.96 -6.17 -12.30
CA ARG A 47 -17.03 -6.65 -13.32
C ARG A 47 -15.88 -7.42 -12.70
N GLY A 48 -15.27 -8.29 -13.53
CA GLY A 48 -14.09 -9.05 -13.14
C GLY A 48 -14.41 -10.29 -12.30
N PHE A 49 -13.36 -11.02 -12.01
CA PHE A 49 -13.38 -12.20 -11.14
C PHE A 49 -12.08 -12.25 -10.33
N TYR A 50 -12.09 -12.97 -9.22
CA TYR A 50 -10.90 -13.23 -8.43
C TYR A 50 -10.25 -14.54 -8.84
N ASN A 51 -9.02 -14.48 -9.36
CA ASN A 51 -8.23 -15.66 -9.67
C ASN A 51 -7.57 -16.19 -8.39
N LYS A 52 -8.01 -17.35 -7.90
CA LYS A 52 -7.48 -18.01 -6.70
C LYS A 52 -6.01 -18.45 -6.85
N PHE A 53 -5.58 -18.69 -8.07
CA PHE A 53 -4.22 -19.17 -8.38
C PHE A 53 -3.28 -18.05 -8.84
N GLN A 54 -3.65 -16.82 -8.60
CA GLN A 54 -2.80 -15.66 -8.92
C GLN A 54 -1.50 -15.70 -8.13
N LYS A 55 -0.37 -15.65 -8.84
CA LYS A 55 0.95 -15.47 -8.23
C LYS A 55 1.14 -13.99 -7.88
N THR A 56 1.23 -13.68 -6.61
CA THR A 56 1.52 -12.33 -6.12
C THR A 56 2.95 -12.28 -5.61
N TYR A 57 3.74 -11.32 -6.12
CA TYR A 57 5.11 -11.09 -5.70
C TYR A 57 5.17 -9.87 -4.77
N ALA A 58 6.04 -9.92 -3.78
CA ALA A 58 6.49 -8.71 -3.11
C ALA A 58 7.38 -7.93 -4.07
N VAL A 59 7.10 -6.66 -4.26
CA VAL A 59 7.80 -5.82 -5.24
C VAL A 59 8.74 -4.87 -4.55
N VAL A 60 9.98 -4.79 -5.03
CA VAL A 60 11.00 -3.82 -4.61
C VAL A 60 11.59 -3.12 -5.83
N ASN A 61 11.82 -1.83 -5.72
CA ASN A 61 12.48 -1.01 -6.74
C ASN A 61 13.98 -0.87 -6.47
N LEU A 62 14.77 -0.62 -7.53
CA LEU A 62 16.23 -0.43 -7.43
C LEU A 62 16.63 0.72 -6.51
N SER A 63 15.84 1.78 -6.40
CA SER A 63 16.09 2.90 -5.50
C SER A 63 16.26 2.50 -4.03
N VAL A 64 15.67 1.39 -3.61
CA VAL A 64 15.79 0.87 -2.25
C VAL A 64 17.20 0.32 -2.00
N PHE A 65 17.83 -0.23 -3.03
CA PHE A 65 19.13 -0.88 -2.93
C PHE A 65 20.31 0.11 -2.77
N GLU A 66 20.11 1.39 -3.04
CA GLU A 66 21.14 2.41 -2.75
C GLU A 66 21.46 2.58 -1.27
N ARG A 67 20.59 2.05 -0.38
CA ARG A 67 20.79 2.06 1.07
C ARG A 67 21.82 1.04 1.55
N PHE A 68 22.15 0.07 0.71
CA PHE A 68 23.11 -0.98 1.05
C PHE A 68 24.55 -0.54 0.74
N GLU A 69 25.50 -1.20 1.38
CA GLU A 69 26.92 -1.00 1.13
C GLU A 69 27.35 -1.62 -0.19
N ASP A 70 28.46 -1.14 -0.74
CA ASP A 70 29.02 -1.66 -1.99
C ASP A 70 29.41 -3.15 -1.81
N ASN A 71 29.16 -3.95 -2.84
CA ASN A 71 29.38 -5.41 -2.85
C ASN A 71 28.55 -6.21 -1.84
N ALA A 72 27.52 -5.62 -1.23
CA ALA A 72 26.62 -6.35 -0.33
C ALA A 72 25.82 -7.41 -1.10
N VAL A 73 25.53 -8.53 -0.39
CA VAL A 73 24.62 -9.56 -0.86
C VAL A 73 23.24 -9.28 -0.30
N VAL A 74 22.29 -8.97 -1.16
CA VAL A 74 20.91 -8.65 -0.78
C VAL A 74 20.05 -9.90 -0.96
N THR A 75 19.59 -10.48 0.17
CA THR A 75 18.68 -11.63 0.20
C THR A 75 17.26 -11.17 0.51
N PRO A 76 16.22 -11.96 0.14
CA PRO A 76 14.83 -11.66 0.50
C PRO A 76 14.62 -11.57 2.02
N GLU A 77 15.32 -12.39 2.80
CA GLU A 77 15.25 -12.41 4.26
C GLU A 77 15.73 -11.08 4.87
N LEU A 78 16.85 -10.56 4.39
CA LEU A 78 17.41 -9.27 4.82
C LEU A 78 16.44 -8.11 4.53
N LEU A 79 15.73 -8.17 3.40
CA LEU A 79 14.72 -7.16 3.05
C LEU A 79 13.47 -7.26 3.94
N LEU A 80 13.11 -8.45 4.40
CA LEU A 80 12.04 -8.67 5.37
C LEU A 80 12.41 -8.14 6.76
N ASP A 81 13.62 -8.41 7.23
CA ASP A 81 14.12 -7.96 8.53
C ASP A 81 14.21 -6.43 8.61
N MET A 82 14.59 -5.80 7.51
CA MET A 82 14.59 -4.33 7.38
C MET A 82 13.18 -3.72 7.21
N GLY A 83 12.14 -4.53 7.10
CA GLY A 83 10.77 -4.07 6.87
C GLY A 83 10.53 -3.40 5.52
N LEU A 84 11.41 -3.60 4.55
CA LEU A 84 11.31 -3.05 3.20
C LEU A 84 10.32 -3.84 2.32
N VAL A 85 10.01 -5.05 2.73
CA VAL A 85 9.11 -5.99 2.06
C VAL A 85 8.14 -6.60 3.04
N ASN A 86 6.90 -6.84 2.62
CA ASN A 86 5.90 -7.54 3.41
C ASN A 86 5.84 -9.02 3.02
N ASN A 87 5.77 -9.90 4.00
CA ASN A 87 5.67 -11.36 3.81
C ASN A 87 4.26 -11.83 3.35
N LYS A 88 3.45 -10.96 2.74
CA LYS A 88 2.09 -11.29 2.26
C LYS A 88 2.06 -11.85 0.83
N SER A 89 3.20 -12.01 0.19
CA SER A 89 3.30 -12.54 -1.17
C SER A 89 3.39 -14.07 -1.16
N ASN A 90 2.65 -14.73 -2.03
CA ASN A 90 2.66 -16.19 -2.18
C ASN A 90 3.69 -16.71 -3.19
N ALA A 91 4.35 -15.82 -3.92
CA ALA A 91 5.27 -16.16 -5.02
C ALA A 91 6.69 -15.59 -4.83
N GLY A 92 6.99 -15.01 -3.67
CA GLY A 92 8.31 -14.48 -3.32
C GLY A 92 8.57 -13.04 -3.76
N LEU A 93 9.83 -12.68 -3.96
CA LEU A 93 10.32 -11.34 -4.24
C LEU A 93 10.51 -11.10 -5.74
N LYS A 94 10.05 -9.94 -6.22
CA LYS A 94 10.31 -9.44 -7.57
C LYS A 94 10.96 -8.07 -7.54
N VAL A 95 12.07 -7.93 -8.25
CA VAL A 95 12.80 -6.66 -8.38
C VAL A 95 12.38 -5.93 -9.65
N LEU A 96 12.04 -4.65 -9.51
CA LEU A 96 11.67 -3.76 -10.60
C LEU A 96 12.72 -2.66 -10.80
N GLY A 97 12.85 -2.18 -12.05
CA GLY A 97 13.84 -1.20 -12.48
C GLY A 97 13.52 0.26 -12.12
N GLY A 98 12.70 0.51 -11.10
CA GLY A 98 12.39 1.87 -10.65
C GLY A 98 13.53 2.48 -9.85
N GLY A 99 14.09 3.60 -10.33
CA GLY A 99 15.23 4.28 -9.73
C GLY A 99 16.54 4.01 -10.47
N GLN A 100 17.63 4.59 -9.98
CA GLN A 100 18.98 4.36 -10.45
C GLN A 100 19.76 3.56 -9.41
N LEU A 101 20.63 2.70 -9.85
CA LEU A 101 21.56 1.94 -9.02
C LEU A 101 22.98 2.27 -9.47
N SER A 102 23.77 2.84 -8.56
CA SER A 102 25.17 3.21 -8.82
C SER A 102 26.17 2.26 -8.20
N LYS A 103 25.71 1.36 -7.32
CA LYS A 103 26.56 0.46 -6.54
C LYS A 103 26.55 -0.95 -7.10
N PRO A 104 27.72 -1.64 -7.14
CA PRO A 104 27.77 -3.05 -7.50
C PRO A 104 27.21 -3.89 -6.36
N LEU A 105 26.09 -4.58 -6.58
CA LEU A 105 25.43 -5.42 -5.58
C LEU A 105 25.14 -6.80 -6.14
N THR A 106 25.17 -7.82 -5.29
CA THR A 106 24.65 -9.14 -5.62
C THR A 106 23.24 -9.27 -5.08
N VAL A 107 22.25 -9.36 -5.96
CA VAL A 107 20.82 -9.37 -5.58
C VAL A 107 20.23 -10.75 -5.85
N HIS A 108 19.73 -11.38 -4.79
CA HIS A 108 19.00 -12.64 -4.84
C HIS A 108 17.50 -12.38 -4.81
N ALA A 109 16.77 -12.82 -5.84
CA ALA A 109 15.30 -12.68 -5.90
C ALA A 109 14.68 -13.78 -6.77
N HIS A 110 13.37 -14.03 -6.57
CA HIS A 110 12.63 -15.03 -7.35
C HIS A 110 12.34 -14.55 -8.78
N LYS A 111 12.29 -13.23 -9.01
CA LYS A 111 12.05 -12.67 -10.34
C LYS A 111 12.63 -11.27 -10.49
N PHE A 112 13.09 -10.96 -11.70
CA PHE A 112 13.56 -9.63 -12.09
C PHE A 112 12.76 -9.12 -13.28
N SER A 113 12.57 -7.80 -13.39
CA SER A 113 12.18 -7.20 -14.66
C SER A 113 13.41 -7.06 -15.57
N VAL A 114 13.20 -6.98 -16.89
CA VAL A 114 14.27 -6.82 -17.85
C VAL A 114 15.11 -5.57 -17.53
N SER A 115 14.45 -4.45 -17.32
CA SER A 115 15.11 -3.18 -16.96
C SER A 115 15.89 -3.24 -15.63
N ALA A 116 15.39 -4.02 -14.63
CA ALA A 116 16.11 -4.18 -13.37
C ALA A 116 17.40 -4.98 -13.57
N LYS A 117 17.34 -6.06 -14.33
CA LYS A 117 18.50 -6.90 -14.62
C LYS A 117 19.59 -6.11 -15.35
N GLU A 118 19.21 -5.41 -16.40
CA GLU A 118 20.14 -4.54 -17.15
C GLU A 118 20.77 -3.44 -16.27
N ALA A 119 20.00 -2.83 -15.37
CA ALA A 119 20.51 -1.79 -14.50
C ALA A 119 21.49 -2.33 -13.44
N ILE A 120 21.23 -3.52 -12.89
CA ILE A 120 22.15 -4.19 -11.95
C ILE A 120 23.45 -4.59 -12.67
N GLU A 121 23.37 -5.14 -13.87
CA GLU A 121 24.53 -5.52 -14.67
C GLU A 121 25.35 -4.29 -15.10
N LYS A 122 24.70 -3.18 -15.47
CA LYS A 122 25.36 -1.90 -15.79
C LYS A 122 26.10 -1.30 -14.59
N ALA A 123 25.57 -1.48 -13.38
CA ALA A 123 26.23 -1.06 -12.14
C ALA A 123 27.38 -2.00 -11.71
N GLY A 124 27.67 -3.06 -12.48
CA GLY A 124 28.70 -4.05 -12.16
C GLY A 124 28.27 -5.09 -11.12
N GLY A 125 26.98 -5.16 -10.80
CA GLY A 125 26.39 -6.13 -9.88
C GLY A 125 26.00 -7.44 -10.55
N LYS A 126 25.46 -8.37 -9.74
CA LYS A 126 24.93 -9.67 -10.19
C LYS A 126 23.46 -9.82 -9.78
N ALA A 127 22.62 -10.33 -10.69
CA ALA A 127 21.24 -10.68 -10.42
C ALA A 127 21.10 -12.21 -10.43
N GLU A 128 20.87 -12.81 -9.27
CA GLU A 128 20.73 -14.25 -9.10
C GLU A 128 19.27 -14.62 -8.79
N VAL A 129 18.75 -15.58 -9.54
CA VAL A 129 17.36 -16.06 -9.37
C VAL A 129 17.38 -17.23 -8.40
N ILE A 130 16.56 -17.12 -7.36
CA ILE A 130 16.31 -18.18 -6.37
C ILE A 130 15.01 -18.89 -6.76
N GLU A 131 14.97 -20.21 -6.70
CA GLU A 131 13.76 -21.03 -6.89
C GLU A 131 12.91 -21.13 -5.63
#